data_c21ec74be25e3285236d778241ec09a7
#
_entry.id   c21ec74be25e3285236d778241ec09a7
#
_cell.length_a   1.000
_cell.length_b   1.000
_cell.length_c   1.000
_cell.angle_alpha   90.00
_cell.angle_beta   90.00
_cell.angle_gamma   90.00
#
_symmetry.space_group_name_H-M   'P 1'
#
loop_
_entity.id
_entity.type
_entity.pdbx_description
1 polymer ?
#
loop_
_entity_poly.entity_id
_entity_poly.type
_entity_poly.pdbx_seq_one_letter_code
_entity_poly.pdbx_strand_id
1 'polypeptide(L)'
;MKILFDIKHPAQLNLFKGISNELRDENWEVTICYLQRGKLPGIINKEYAGFNIVPVGSSNGTRWSILWDGNIKRTLAFLELIKRENYNICVAASSIPLALACKIAGIPVIQFYDDPERTQINRINASLSSQLFFPPIVKENHKISVFNCLKEWSYLSSKRFQPNEKILRQYALAPHEYVFVREVSNKSFNYYNQQDGIVSGFANRINANAKVILSLEDKSYTDCFPQHWTILQEPVEDIHSLIYYSKLVISSGDSMAREGAMLGVPSVYCGTREMKANELLIQLGILEHLPGDSALAFINSTIDKKFDEEKQTGTRGQLLEQWDDMTVFMKEQINRYKT
;
A
#
# COMPACT_ATOMS: atom_id res chain seq x y z
N MET A 1 -9.33 18.81 18.81
CA MET A 1 -7.98 18.19 18.96
C MET A 1 -7.25 18.27 17.64
N LYS A 2 -5.91 18.31 17.65
CA LYS A 2 -5.10 18.41 16.42
C LYS A 2 -4.27 17.15 16.22
N ILE A 3 -4.30 16.61 15.02
CA ILE A 3 -3.54 15.41 14.63
C ILE A 3 -2.80 15.63 13.32
N LEU A 4 -1.59 15.09 13.23
CA LEU A 4 -0.76 15.12 12.03
C LEU A 4 -0.53 13.71 11.49
N PHE A 5 -0.79 13.50 10.20
CA PHE A 5 -0.41 12.28 9.47
C PHE A 5 0.75 12.56 8.53
N ASP A 6 1.75 11.66 8.49
CA ASP A 6 2.88 11.74 7.57
C ASP A 6 2.80 10.66 6.48
N ILE A 7 2.71 11.09 5.22
CA ILE A 7 2.58 10.27 4.03
C ILE A 7 3.80 10.44 3.12
N LYS A 8 4.50 9.33 2.81
CA LYS A 8 5.68 9.31 1.95
C LYS A 8 5.50 8.50 0.66
N HIS A 9 4.42 7.72 0.59
CA HIS A 9 4.15 6.78 -0.50
C HIS A 9 2.65 6.64 -0.74
N PRO A 10 2.19 6.41 -1.99
CA PRO A 10 0.76 6.24 -2.30
C PRO A 10 0.04 5.17 -1.47
N ALA A 11 0.69 4.04 -1.15
CA ALA A 11 0.10 3.01 -0.29
C ALA A 11 -0.23 3.50 1.13
N GLN A 12 0.52 4.46 1.66
CA GLN A 12 0.25 5.08 2.97
C GLN A 12 -0.93 6.05 2.90
N LEU A 13 -1.17 6.65 1.73
CA LEU A 13 -2.33 7.49 1.47
C LEU A 13 -3.62 6.70 1.69
N ASN A 14 -3.74 5.54 1.05
CA ASN A 14 -4.91 4.67 1.18
C ASN A 14 -5.09 4.19 2.63
N LEU A 15 -4.00 3.82 3.30
CA LEU A 15 -4.00 3.40 4.71
C LEU A 15 -4.68 4.44 5.63
N PHE A 16 -4.37 5.72 5.45
CA PHE A 16 -4.82 6.78 6.36
C PHE A 16 -6.08 7.51 5.90
N LYS A 17 -6.55 7.31 4.66
CA LYS A 17 -7.69 8.05 4.13
C LYS A 17 -8.97 7.84 4.94
N GLY A 18 -9.30 6.60 5.28
CA GLY A 18 -10.49 6.26 6.06
C GLY A 18 -10.48 6.92 7.43
N ILE A 19 -9.41 6.73 8.20
CA ILE A 19 -9.31 7.27 9.55
C ILE A 19 -9.23 8.81 9.55
N SER A 20 -8.57 9.42 8.57
CA SER A 20 -8.51 10.88 8.46
C SER A 20 -9.88 11.51 8.25
N ASN A 21 -10.74 10.90 7.42
CA ASN A 21 -12.12 11.34 7.22
C ASN A 21 -12.94 11.20 8.50
N GLU A 22 -12.91 10.04 9.17
CA GLU A 22 -13.65 9.83 10.42
C GLU A 22 -13.26 10.81 11.52
N LEU A 23 -11.96 11.10 11.67
CA LEU A 23 -11.49 12.08 12.65
C LEU A 23 -11.94 13.50 12.31
N ARG A 24 -11.91 13.88 11.03
CA ARG A 24 -12.42 15.19 10.59
C ARG A 24 -13.92 15.32 10.90
N ASP A 25 -14.70 14.28 10.64
CA ASP A 25 -16.13 14.24 10.90
C ASP A 25 -16.43 14.31 12.42
N GLU A 26 -15.49 13.90 13.26
CA GLU A 26 -15.48 14.09 14.72
C GLU A 26 -14.88 15.43 15.18
N ASN A 27 -14.72 16.40 14.30
CA ASN A 27 -14.20 17.73 14.56
C ASN A 27 -12.73 17.78 15.03
N TRP A 28 -11.90 16.81 14.60
CA TRP A 28 -10.46 16.93 14.74
C TRP A 28 -9.89 17.84 13.65
N GLU A 29 -8.95 18.69 14.02
CA GLU A 29 -8.10 19.40 13.05
C GLU A 29 -7.04 18.43 12.51
N VAL A 30 -7.29 17.92 11.31
CA VAL A 30 -6.42 16.91 10.67
C VAL A 30 -5.48 17.59 9.69
N THR A 31 -4.17 17.43 9.91
CA THR A 31 -3.12 17.89 8.99
C THR A 31 -2.48 16.69 8.29
N ILE A 32 -2.42 16.74 6.97
CA ILE A 32 -1.77 15.74 6.11
C ILE A 32 -0.44 16.28 5.64
N CYS A 33 0.64 15.77 6.22
CA CYS A 33 2.00 16.06 5.75
C CYS A 33 2.44 15.05 4.72
N TYR A 34 3.19 15.48 3.71
CA TYR A 34 3.70 14.56 2.70
C TYR A 34 5.10 14.91 2.20
N LEU A 35 5.81 13.88 1.74
CA LEU A 35 7.10 14.06 1.06
C LEU A 35 6.85 14.42 -0.41
N GLN A 36 7.40 15.56 -0.87
CA GLN A 36 7.37 15.93 -2.28
C GLN A 36 8.25 14.99 -3.10
N ARG A 37 7.61 13.97 -3.71
CA ARG A 37 8.29 12.94 -4.51
C ARG A 37 7.38 12.45 -5.64
N GLY A 38 7.90 12.46 -6.87
CA GLY A 38 7.21 11.92 -8.04
C GLY A 38 5.76 12.42 -8.18
N LYS A 39 4.81 11.50 -8.31
CA LYS A 39 3.38 11.79 -8.51
C LYS A 39 2.60 12.04 -7.22
N LEU A 40 3.23 11.82 -6.04
CA LEU A 40 2.55 11.89 -4.75
C LEU A 40 1.85 13.24 -4.48
N PRO A 41 2.44 14.42 -4.82
CA PRO A 41 1.77 15.70 -4.61
C PRO A 41 0.42 15.81 -5.32
N GLY A 42 0.35 15.41 -6.59
CA GLY A 42 -0.90 15.46 -7.38
C GLY A 42 -1.97 14.51 -6.82
N ILE A 43 -1.57 13.32 -6.40
CA ILE A 43 -2.49 12.33 -5.82
C ILE A 43 -3.02 12.84 -4.48
N ILE A 44 -2.16 13.35 -3.58
CA ILE A 44 -2.59 13.87 -2.28
C ILE A 44 -3.54 15.05 -2.42
N ASN A 45 -3.24 16.01 -3.28
CA ASN A 45 -4.12 17.15 -3.48
C ASN A 45 -5.52 16.77 -3.99
N LYS A 46 -5.63 15.68 -4.77
CA LYS A 46 -6.91 15.14 -5.22
C LYS A 46 -7.62 14.38 -4.10
N GLU A 47 -6.93 13.44 -3.45
CA GLU A 47 -7.53 12.47 -2.54
C GLU A 47 -7.82 13.04 -1.13
N TYR A 48 -7.08 14.08 -0.72
CA TYR A 48 -7.25 14.79 0.53
C TYR A 48 -7.74 16.23 0.34
N ALA A 49 -8.48 16.49 -0.73
CA ALA A 49 -9.12 17.78 -0.94
C ALA A 49 -10.00 18.15 0.30
N GLY A 50 -9.83 19.35 0.82
CA GLY A 50 -10.54 19.80 2.03
C GLY A 50 -9.85 19.52 3.36
N PHE A 51 -8.67 18.89 3.34
CA PHE A 51 -7.79 18.79 4.52
C PHE A 51 -6.73 19.90 4.51
N ASN A 52 -6.14 20.18 5.68
CA ASN A 52 -4.91 20.97 5.76
C ASN A 52 -3.74 20.12 5.24
N ILE A 53 -3.24 20.45 4.04
CA ILE A 53 -2.18 19.67 3.35
C ILE A 53 -0.87 20.47 3.40
N VAL A 54 0.17 19.89 3.98
CA VAL A 54 1.47 20.55 4.17
C VAL A 54 2.60 19.72 3.55
N PRO A 55 3.30 20.24 2.54
CA PRO A 55 4.50 19.57 2.02
C PRO A 55 5.64 19.66 3.05
N VAL A 56 6.23 18.52 3.41
CA VAL A 56 7.35 18.45 4.36
C VAL A 56 8.51 17.69 3.73
N GLY A 57 9.49 18.45 3.24
CA GLY A 57 10.67 17.94 2.57
C GLY A 57 10.41 17.49 1.12
N SER A 58 11.50 17.30 0.40
CA SER A 58 11.52 16.79 -0.97
C SER A 58 12.55 15.68 -1.11
N SER A 59 12.41 14.85 -2.13
CA SER A 59 13.41 13.83 -2.46
C SER A 59 13.46 13.61 -3.97
N ASN A 60 14.66 13.76 -4.54
CA ASN A 60 14.96 13.46 -5.93
C ASN A 60 15.57 12.08 -6.14
N GLY A 61 15.58 11.23 -5.09
CA GLY A 61 15.99 9.83 -5.18
C GLY A 61 17.49 9.57 -5.02
N THR A 62 18.35 10.58 -4.93
CA THR A 62 19.79 10.37 -4.67
C THR A 62 20.06 10.02 -3.21
N ARG A 63 21.12 9.25 -2.91
CA ARG A 63 21.48 8.88 -1.53
C ARG A 63 21.69 10.09 -0.62
N TRP A 64 22.31 11.15 -1.11
CA TRP A 64 22.51 12.39 -0.37
C TRP A 64 21.20 13.14 -0.11
N SER A 65 20.32 13.20 -1.09
CA SER A 65 18.97 13.78 -0.91
C SER A 65 18.15 12.98 0.10
N ILE A 66 18.25 11.65 0.12
CA ILE A 66 17.56 10.81 1.09
C ILE A 66 18.08 11.07 2.52
N LEU A 67 19.41 11.18 2.71
CA LEU A 67 19.99 11.42 4.04
C LEU A 67 19.75 12.85 4.52
N TRP A 68 20.05 13.85 3.69
CA TRP A 68 20.05 15.25 4.10
C TRP A 68 18.65 15.88 4.01
N ASP A 69 18.01 15.82 2.83
CA ASP A 69 16.70 16.42 2.61
C ASP A 69 15.58 15.54 3.17
N GLY A 70 15.67 14.24 2.98
CA GLY A 70 14.66 13.25 3.39
C GLY A 70 14.65 12.99 4.90
N ASN A 71 15.72 13.23 5.64
CA ASN A 71 15.78 13.01 7.08
C ASN A 71 16.07 14.27 7.88
N ILE A 72 17.21 14.91 7.72
CA ILE A 72 17.60 16.03 8.60
C ILE A 72 16.71 17.26 8.40
N LYS A 73 16.64 17.79 7.17
CA LYS A 73 15.78 18.96 6.88
C LYS A 73 14.32 18.69 7.20
N ARG A 74 13.88 17.46 6.92
CA ARG A 74 12.51 17.05 7.19
C ARG A 74 12.22 16.98 8.70
N THR A 75 13.16 16.51 9.51
CA THR A 75 13.05 16.54 10.98
C THR A 75 12.90 17.96 11.50
N LEU A 76 13.73 18.90 11.02
CA LEU A 76 13.65 20.31 11.42
C LEU A 76 12.32 20.95 11.02
N ALA A 77 11.85 20.68 9.80
CA ALA A 77 10.55 21.19 9.32
C ALA A 77 9.37 20.61 10.13
N PHE A 78 9.41 19.33 10.50
CA PHE A 78 8.41 18.78 11.42
C PHE A 78 8.49 19.39 12.80
N LEU A 79 9.68 19.63 13.34
CA LEU A 79 9.84 20.25 14.66
C LEU A 79 9.28 21.67 14.69
N GLU A 80 9.52 22.46 13.65
CA GLU A 80 8.95 23.77 13.48
C GLU A 80 7.41 23.74 13.41
N LEU A 81 6.88 22.85 12.56
CA LEU A 81 5.44 22.67 12.39
C LEU A 81 4.76 22.23 13.69
N ILE A 82 5.34 21.26 14.39
CA ILE A 82 4.81 20.74 15.66
C ILE A 82 4.78 21.84 16.73
N LYS A 83 5.84 22.63 16.85
CA LYS A 83 5.91 23.73 17.81
C LYS A 83 4.90 24.86 17.51
N ARG A 84 4.66 25.12 16.22
CA ARG A 84 3.73 26.17 15.80
C ARG A 84 2.26 25.78 16.02
N GLU A 85 1.91 24.54 15.70
CA GLU A 85 0.51 24.10 15.62
C GLU A 85 0.01 23.40 16.89
N ASN A 86 0.90 22.95 17.79
CA ASN A 86 0.56 22.25 19.04
C ASN A 86 -0.31 20.98 18.82
N TYR A 87 0.19 20.01 18.08
CA TYR A 87 -0.52 18.75 17.86
C TYR A 87 -0.63 17.92 19.14
N ASN A 88 -1.76 17.25 19.31
CA ASN A 88 -1.97 16.29 20.41
C ASN A 88 -1.28 14.95 20.14
N ILE A 89 -1.25 14.52 18.88
CA ILE A 89 -0.64 13.25 18.45
C ILE A 89 -0.21 13.35 16.99
N CYS A 90 0.84 12.62 16.65
CA CYS A 90 1.29 12.41 15.27
C CYS A 90 1.20 10.92 14.88
N VAL A 91 0.90 10.66 13.61
CA VAL A 91 0.72 9.31 13.07
C VAL A 91 1.54 9.15 11.79
N ALA A 92 2.18 8.01 11.62
CA ALA A 92 2.93 7.71 10.39
C ALA A 92 2.93 6.21 10.06
N ALA A 93 3.41 5.91 8.86
CA ALA A 93 3.87 4.58 8.50
C ALA A 93 5.38 4.66 8.20
N SER A 94 6.22 4.26 9.17
CA SER A 94 7.68 4.24 9.05
C SER A 94 8.34 5.62 8.83
N SER A 95 8.17 6.58 9.74
CA SER A 95 8.78 7.92 9.63
C SER A 95 9.74 8.23 10.78
N ILE A 96 11.06 8.01 10.57
CA ILE A 96 12.11 8.42 11.50
C ILE A 96 12.12 9.95 11.71
N PRO A 97 12.03 10.80 10.67
CA PRO A 97 12.04 12.25 10.84
C PRO A 97 10.91 12.77 11.72
N LEU A 98 9.69 12.30 11.51
CA LEU A 98 8.55 12.68 12.34
C LEU A 98 8.72 12.18 13.79
N ALA A 99 9.12 10.90 13.95
CA ALA A 99 9.31 10.32 15.28
C ALA A 99 10.38 11.05 16.10
N LEU A 100 11.50 11.44 15.45
CA LEU A 100 12.55 12.23 16.12
C LEU A 100 12.05 13.63 16.49
N ALA A 101 11.36 14.32 15.60
CA ALA A 101 10.78 15.63 15.87
C ALA A 101 9.77 15.58 17.03
N CYS A 102 8.88 14.58 17.04
CA CYS A 102 7.92 14.35 18.10
C CYS A 102 8.60 14.07 19.45
N LYS A 103 9.65 13.23 19.46
CA LYS A 103 10.42 12.94 20.67
C LYS A 103 11.07 14.19 21.26
N ILE A 104 11.66 15.05 20.41
CA ILE A 104 12.25 16.32 20.84
C ILE A 104 11.18 17.28 21.37
N ALA A 105 10.01 17.32 20.73
CA ALA A 105 8.90 18.20 21.12
C ALA A 105 8.06 17.66 22.29
N GLY A 106 8.25 16.43 22.74
CA GLY A 106 7.45 15.80 23.78
C GLY A 106 6.03 15.41 23.34
N ILE A 107 5.79 15.29 22.02
CA ILE A 107 4.48 14.92 21.46
C ILE A 107 4.43 13.42 21.18
N PRO A 108 3.34 12.70 21.53
CA PRO A 108 3.22 11.29 21.21
C PRO A 108 3.16 11.05 19.70
N VAL A 109 3.86 9.99 19.25
CA VAL A 109 3.80 9.52 17.87
C VAL A 109 3.58 8.02 17.84
N ILE A 110 2.59 7.57 17.08
CA ILE A 110 2.31 6.16 16.83
C ILE A 110 2.54 5.85 15.35
N GLN A 111 3.01 4.64 15.07
CA GLN A 111 3.32 4.25 13.69
C GLN A 111 2.77 2.87 13.35
N PHE A 112 2.24 2.73 12.13
CA PHE A 112 1.68 1.49 11.60
C PHE A 112 2.58 0.93 10.51
N TYR A 113 3.03 -0.30 10.70
CA TYR A 113 4.03 -0.97 9.86
C TYR A 113 3.50 -2.25 9.23
N ASP A 114 4.19 -2.72 8.18
CA ASP A 114 3.96 -4.04 7.57
C ASP A 114 5.26 -4.72 7.12
N ASP A 115 6.41 -4.13 7.39
CA ASP A 115 7.73 -4.57 6.91
C ASP A 115 8.66 -4.85 8.11
N PRO A 116 8.47 -5.99 8.83
CA PRO A 116 9.30 -6.35 9.97
C PRO A 116 10.73 -6.71 9.56
N GLU A 117 10.99 -7.00 8.29
CA GLU A 117 12.29 -7.35 7.72
C GLU A 117 13.29 -6.19 7.83
N ARG A 118 12.81 -4.95 7.93
CA ARG A 118 13.65 -3.74 8.11
C ARG A 118 14.07 -3.53 9.57
N THR A 119 14.76 -4.51 10.14
CA THR A 119 15.05 -4.58 11.57
C THR A 119 15.73 -3.34 12.15
N GLN A 120 16.70 -2.73 11.44
CA GLN A 120 17.39 -1.53 11.92
C GLN A 120 16.47 -0.32 11.97
N ILE A 121 15.69 -0.09 10.91
CA ILE A 121 14.72 1.01 10.83
C ILE A 121 13.65 0.83 11.93
N ASN A 122 13.18 -0.40 12.12
CA ASN A 122 12.17 -0.71 13.12
C ASN A 122 12.70 -0.48 14.55
N ARG A 123 13.96 -0.85 14.84
CA ARG A 123 14.60 -0.56 16.14
C ARG A 123 14.70 0.94 16.41
N ILE A 124 15.12 1.72 15.43
CA ILE A 124 15.20 3.18 15.54
C ILE A 124 13.80 3.77 15.80
N ASN A 125 12.81 3.39 14.98
CA ASN A 125 11.44 3.89 15.17
C ASN A 125 10.85 3.46 16.53
N ALA A 126 11.09 2.24 17.01
CA ALA A 126 10.65 1.79 18.33
C ALA A 126 11.24 2.63 19.47
N SER A 127 12.50 3.07 19.35
CA SER A 127 13.15 3.92 20.35
C SER A 127 12.66 5.36 20.34
N LEU A 128 12.10 5.82 19.23
CA LEU A 128 11.65 7.20 19.03
C LEU A 128 10.13 7.36 19.22
N SER A 129 9.35 6.32 18.95
CA SER A 129 7.89 6.36 18.96
C SER A 129 7.30 5.99 20.33
N SER A 130 6.07 6.44 20.56
CA SER A 130 5.27 6.02 21.70
C SER A 130 4.90 4.54 21.56
N GLN A 131 4.43 4.15 20.38
CA GLN A 131 4.06 2.76 20.04
C GLN A 131 4.25 2.48 18.55
N LEU A 132 4.64 1.25 18.22
CA LEU A 132 4.60 0.70 16.87
C LEU A 132 3.51 -0.36 16.78
N PHE A 133 2.80 -0.38 15.65
CA PHE A 133 1.78 -1.36 15.36
C PHE A 133 2.14 -2.14 14.10
N PHE A 134 2.00 -3.46 14.17
CA PHE A 134 2.26 -4.39 13.06
C PHE A 134 1.07 -5.32 12.81
N PRO A 135 0.93 -5.90 11.61
CA PRO A 135 0.11 -7.08 11.39
C PRO A 135 0.54 -8.25 12.31
N PRO A 136 -0.21 -9.36 12.39
CA PRO A 136 0.10 -10.50 13.27
C PRO A 136 1.25 -11.36 12.75
N ILE A 137 2.35 -10.72 12.37
CA ILE A 137 3.57 -11.28 11.77
C ILE A 137 4.82 -11.02 12.61
N VAL A 138 4.65 -10.43 13.79
CA VAL A 138 5.72 -10.16 14.76
C VAL A 138 5.29 -10.54 16.17
N LYS A 139 6.26 -10.69 17.07
CA LYS A 139 5.97 -10.86 18.49
C LYS A 139 5.77 -9.50 19.16
N GLU A 140 4.73 -9.38 19.97
CA GLU A 140 4.46 -8.19 20.78
C GLU A 140 5.50 -7.99 21.88
N ASN A 141 5.70 -6.73 22.26
CA ASN A 141 6.49 -6.32 23.41
C ASN A 141 6.00 -4.94 23.89
N HIS A 142 6.67 -4.34 24.88
CA HIS A 142 6.27 -3.03 25.45
C HIS A 142 6.25 -1.87 24.44
N LYS A 143 6.86 -2.00 23.26
CA LYS A 143 6.89 -0.99 22.18
C LYS A 143 6.17 -1.42 20.92
N ILE A 144 5.87 -2.69 20.77
CA ILE A 144 5.25 -3.27 19.58
C ILE A 144 3.96 -3.95 19.97
N SER A 145 2.85 -3.50 19.40
CA SER A 145 1.54 -4.14 19.47
C SER A 145 1.12 -4.64 18.09
N VAL A 146 0.20 -5.58 18.07
CA VAL A 146 -0.29 -6.22 16.85
C VAL A 146 -1.75 -5.85 16.62
N PHE A 147 -2.11 -5.63 15.35
CA PHE A 147 -3.48 -5.57 14.87
C PHE A 147 -3.78 -6.80 13.99
N ASN A 148 -4.95 -7.35 14.11
CA ASN A 148 -5.28 -8.64 13.49
C ASN A 148 -5.79 -8.49 12.05
N CYS A 149 -4.99 -7.89 11.16
CA CYS A 149 -5.22 -7.82 9.71
C CYS A 149 -3.94 -7.38 8.99
N LEU A 150 -3.97 -7.23 7.66
CA LEU A 150 -2.96 -6.48 6.91
C LEU A 150 -3.39 -5.03 6.75
N LYS A 151 -2.43 -4.11 6.57
CA LYS A 151 -2.70 -2.66 6.44
C LYS A 151 -3.63 -2.31 5.29
N GLU A 152 -3.55 -3.07 4.20
CA GLU A 152 -4.38 -2.89 3.00
C GLU A 152 -5.87 -3.12 3.30
N TRP A 153 -6.19 -3.86 4.37
CA TRP A 153 -7.56 -4.09 4.81
C TRP A 153 -8.27 -2.82 5.28
N SER A 154 -7.52 -1.76 5.62
CA SER A 154 -8.06 -0.44 5.95
C SER A 154 -8.88 0.18 4.83
N TYR A 155 -8.60 -0.19 3.57
CA TYR A 155 -9.29 0.35 2.39
C TYR A 155 -9.87 -0.73 1.46
N LEU A 156 -9.58 -2.04 1.67
CA LEU A 156 -10.09 -3.13 0.83
C LEU A 156 -11.20 -3.94 1.48
N SER A 157 -11.41 -3.82 2.79
CA SER A 157 -12.50 -4.54 3.47
C SER A 157 -13.84 -4.21 2.82
N SER A 158 -14.78 -5.18 2.83
CA SER A 158 -16.10 -4.97 2.24
C SER A 158 -16.92 -3.87 2.91
N LYS A 159 -16.54 -3.44 4.11
CA LYS A 159 -17.11 -2.25 4.77
C LYS A 159 -16.59 -0.92 4.16
N ARG A 160 -15.43 -0.93 3.56
CA ARG A 160 -14.72 0.28 3.10
C ARG A 160 -14.63 0.40 1.58
N PHE A 161 -14.61 -0.74 0.88
CA PHE A 161 -14.49 -0.82 -0.56
C PHE A 161 -15.71 -1.47 -1.20
N GLN A 162 -16.39 -0.69 -2.02
CA GLN A 162 -17.47 -1.15 -2.88
C GLN A 162 -16.98 -1.07 -4.34
N PRO A 163 -16.85 -2.21 -5.03
CA PRO A 163 -16.34 -2.22 -6.40
C PRO A 163 -17.30 -1.50 -7.34
N ASN A 164 -16.72 -0.67 -8.22
CA ASN A 164 -17.45 0.12 -9.20
C ASN A 164 -17.24 -0.43 -10.62
N GLU A 165 -18.21 -1.19 -11.12
CA GLU A 165 -18.15 -1.80 -12.44
C GLU A 165 -18.06 -0.77 -13.59
N LYS A 166 -18.52 0.48 -13.37
CA LYS A 166 -18.50 1.51 -14.41
C LYS A 166 -17.12 1.81 -14.94
N ILE A 167 -16.06 1.58 -14.13
CA ILE A 167 -14.66 1.78 -14.54
C ILE A 167 -14.27 0.89 -15.73
N LEU A 168 -14.86 -0.29 -15.85
CA LEU A 168 -14.56 -1.24 -16.92
C LEU A 168 -14.87 -0.70 -18.30
N ARG A 169 -15.89 0.16 -18.40
CA ARG A 169 -16.30 0.78 -19.69
C ARG A 169 -15.20 1.64 -20.30
N GLN A 170 -14.37 2.27 -19.46
CA GLN A 170 -13.26 3.12 -19.93
C GLN A 170 -12.20 2.32 -20.69
N TYR A 171 -12.12 1.02 -20.42
CA TYR A 171 -11.14 0.10 -21.01
C TYR A 171 -11.77 -0.95 -21.91
N ALA A 172 -13.08 -0.83 -22.22
CA ALA A 172 -13.87 -1.81 -22.95
C ALA A 172 -13.69 -3.24 -22.39
N LEU A 173 -13.76 -3.39 -21.04
CA LEU A 173 -13.62 -4.64 -20.31
C LEU A 173 -14.99 -5.16 -19.87
N ALA A 174 -15.07 -6.49 -19.68
CA ALA A 174 -16.16 -7.16 -18.98
C ALA A 174 -15.64 -7.80 -17.70
N PRO A 175 -16.48 -7.96 -16.66
CA PRO A 175 -16.08 -8.58 -15.39
C PRO A 175 -15.52 -9.98 -15.63
N HIS A 176 -14.37 -10.26 -15.00
CA HIS A 176 -13.69 -11.56 -14.98
C HIS A 176 -13.28 -12.12 -16.35
N GLU A 177 -13.19 -11.25 -17.38
CA GLU A 177 -12.74 -11.64 -18.73
C GLU A 177 -11.34 -11.10 -19.08
N TYR A 178 -10.63 -10.50 -18.12
CA TYR A 178 -9.29 -9.97 -18.34
C TYR A 178 -8.34 -10.28 -17.18
N VAL A 179 -7.07 -10.23 -17.46
CA VAL A 179 -5.98 -10.39 -16.49
C VAL A 179 -5.42 -9.02 -16.13
N PHE A 180 -5.23 -8.78 -14.85
CA PHE A 180 -4.54 -7.59 -14.35
C PHE A 180 -3.07 -7.92 -14.10
N VAL A 181 -2.17 -7.18 -14.75
CA VAL A 181 -0.72 -7.35 -14.61
C VAL A 181 -0.10 -6.11 -13.99
N ARG A 182 0.78 -6.30 -13.02
CA ARG A 182 1.64 -5.25 -12.47
C ARG A 182 3.11 -5.60 -12.66
N GLU A 183 3.87 -4.71 -13.31
CA GLU A 183 5.32 -4.76 -13.33
C GLU A 183 5.89 -3.57 -12.55
N VAL A 184 6.69 -3.85 -11.53
CA VAL A 184 7.41 -2.83 -10.73
C VAL A 184 8.82 -2.62 -11.26
N SER A 185 9.40 -1.46 -10.94
CA SER A 185 10.77 -1.12 -11.33
C SER A 185 11.74 -1.39 -10.17
N ASN A 186 12.94 -1.91 -10.47
CA ASN A 186 14.03 -2.07 -9.51
C ASN A 186 14.64 -0.72 -9.06
N LYS A 187 14.34 0.38 -9.78
CA LYS A 187 14.70 1.74 -9.35
C LYS A 187 14.00 2.14 -8.04
N SER A 188 12.94 1.42 -7.66
CA SER A 188 12.28 1.59 -6.38
C SER A 188 13.15 1.03 -5.25
N PHE A 189 13.27 1.76 -4.13
CA PHE A 189 14.07 1.35 -2.97
C PHE A 189 13.68 -0.01 -2.39
N ASN A 190 12.42 -0.43 -2.57
CA ASN A 190 11.92 -1.72 -2.08
C ASN A 190 12.36 -2.90 -2.96
N TYR A 191 12.72 -2.63 -4.22
CA TYR A 191 13.00 -3.65 -5.24
C TYR A 191 14.40 -3.53 -5.84
N TYR A 192 15.32 -2.77 -5.24
CA TYR A 192 16.66 -2.54 -5.79
C TYR A 192 17.51 -3.82 -5.96
N ASN A 193 17.17 -4.89 -5.23
CA ASN A 193 17.79 -6.21 -5.36
C ASN A 193 17.00 -7.15 -6.29
N GLN A 194 15.84 -6.72 -6.79
CA GLN A 194 15.02 -7.51 -7.69
C GLN A 194 15.47 -7.25 -9.13
N GLN A 195 15.51 -8.29 -9.94
CA GLN A 195 15.75 -8.15 -11.38
C GLN A 195 14.60 -7.37 -12.01
N ASP A 196 14.91 -6.46 -12.95
CA ASP A 196 13.90 -5.81 -13.78
C ASP A 196 13.27 -6.80 -14.76
N GLY A 197 12.04 -6.52 -15.15
CA GLY A 197 11.38 -7.26 -16.23
C GLY A 197 11.00 -8.69 -15.86
N ILE A 198 10.59 -8.93 -14.61
CA ILE A 198 10.19 -10.26 -14.16
C ILE A 198 9.02 -10.78 -14.98
N VAL A 199 7.92 -10.01 -15.09
CA VAL A 199 6.75 -10.43 -15.86
C VAL A 199 7.01 -10.29 -17.35
N SER A 200 7.70 -9.24 -17.81
CA SER A 200 8.06 -9.09 -19.21
C SER A 200 8.90 -10.24 -19.75
N GLY A 201 9.74 -10.86 -18.92
CA GLY A 201 10.55 -12.03 -19.27
C GLY A 201 9.75 -13.26 -19.72
N PHE A 202 8.49 -13.36 -19.30
CA PHE A 202 7.61 -14.46 -19.68
C PHE A 202 6.26 -14.01 -20.29
N ALA A 203 6.03 -12.73 -20.49
CA ALA A 203 4.78 -12.15 -20.96
C ALA A 203 4.29 -12.79 -22.29
N ASN A 204 5.20 -13.04 -23.23
CA ASN A 204 4.88 -13.65 -24.52
C ASN A 204 4.46 -15.13 -24.43
N ARG A 205 4.61 -15.78 -23.26
CA ARG A 205 4.21 -17.17 -23.01
C ARG A 205 2.87 -17.27 -22.24
N ILE A 206 2.29 -16.13 -21.87
CA ILE A 206 0.92 -16.07 -21.35
C ILE A 206 -0.04 -16.31 -22.52
N ASN A 207 -1.16 -16.99 -22.26
CA ASN A 207 -2.17 -17.33 -23.26
C ASN A 207 -2.48 -16.11 -24.17
N ALA A 208 -2.19 -16.25 -25.46
CA ALA A 208 -2.31 -15.15 -26.43
C ALA A 208 -3.73 -14.60 -26.60
N ASN A 209 -4.75 -15.36 -26.23
CA ASN A 209 -6.16 -14.96 -26.29
C ASN A 209 -6.59 -14.20 -25.01
N ALA A 210 -5.75 -14.15 -24.00
CA ALA A 210 -6.09 -13.43 -22.76
C ALA A 210 -6.08 -11.92 -23.00
N LYS A 211 -7.18 -11.26 -22.67
CA LYS A 211 -7.23 -9.80 -22.58
C LYS A 211 -6.45 -9.36 -21.34
N VAL A 212 -5.47 -8.48 -21.52
CA VAL A 212 -4.59 -8.08 -20.42
C VAL A 212 -4.57 -6.56 -20.29
N ILE A 213 -4.70 -6.08 -19.04
CA ILE A 213 -4.39 -4.70 -18.69
C ILE A 213 -3.11 -4.68 -17.85
N LEU A 214 -2.19 -3.81 -18.20
CA LEU A 214 -0.85 -3.69 -17.62
C LEU A 214 -0.67 -2.37 -16.87
N SER A 215 -0.45 -2.44 -15.58
CA SER A 215 0.04 -1.34 -14.75
C SER A 215 1.57 -1.40 -14.69
N LEU A 216 2.22 -0.52 -15.44
CA LEU A 216 3.68 -0.48 -15.62
C LEU A 216 4.28 0.72 -14.87
N GLU A 217 5.18 0.47 -13.91
CA GLU A 217 5.81 1.54 -13.13
C GLU A 217 6.83 2.33 -13.94
N ASP A 218 7.68 1.65 -14.70
CA ASP A 218 8.64 2.28 -15.61
C ASP A 218 8.20 2.11 -17.06
N LYS A 219 7.70 3.17 -17.66
CA LYS A 219 7.17 3.18 -19.04
C LYS A 219 8.25 2.89 -20.11
N SER A 220 9.54 2.93 -19.77
CA SER A 220 10.61 2.55 -20.69
C SER A 220 10.59 1.06 -21.09
N TYR A 221 9.89 0.22 -20.31
CA TYR A 221 9.72 -1.21 -20.60
C TYR A 221 8.47 -1.55 -21.43
N THR A 222 7.76 -0.55 -21.95
CA THR A 222 6.54 -0.77 -22.76
C THR A 222 6.75 -1.78 -23.88
N ASP A 223 7.84 -1.65 -24.63
CA ASP A 223 8.15 -2.49 -25.81
C ASP A 223 8.54 -3.94 -25.44
N CYS A 224 8.73 -4.23 -24.15
CA CYS A 224 9.02 -5.57 -23.65
C CYS A 224 7.74 -6.44 -23.49
N PHE A 225 6.56 -5.86 -23.65
CA PHE A 225 5.28 -6.55 -23.48
C PHE A 225 4.57 -6.75 -24.84
N PRO A 226 3.67 -7.75 -24.94
CA PRO A 226 2.88 -7.95 -26.16
C PRO A 226 2.09 -6.70 -26.55
N GLN A 227 2.14 -6.31 -27.81
CA GLN A 227 1.51 -5.07 -28.31
C GLN A 227 -0.03 -5.01 -28.14
N HIS A 228 -0.68 -6.17 -28.03
CA HIS A 228 -2.13 -6.25 -27.83
C HIS A 228 -2.54 -6.04 -26.35
N TRP A 229 -1.60 -5.92 -25.43
CA TRP A 229 -1.90 -5.60 -24.03
C TRP A 229 -2.23 -4.12 -23.88
N THR A 230 -3.24 -3.82 -23.07
CA THR A 230 -3.63 -2.44 -22.78
C THR A 230 -2.80 -1.91 -21.60
N ILE A 231 -1.94 -0.92 -21.86
CA ILE A 231 -1.14 -0.29 -20.82
C ILE A 231 -1.94 0.83 -20.16
N LEU A 232 -2.14 0.72 -18.85
CA LEU A 232 -2.84 1.73 -18.06
C LEU A 232 -2.08 3.06 -18.06
N GLN A 233 -2.80 4.15 -18.35
CA GLN A 233 -2.29 5.50 -18.20
C GLN A 233 -2.54 5.98 -16.76
N GLU A 234 -1.52 6.45 -16.13
CA GLU A 234 -1.61 6.96 -14.76
C GLU A 234 -1.89 8.48 -14.73
N PRO A 235 -2.62 8.96 -13.71
CA PRO A 235 -3.15 8.19 -12.58
C PRO A 235 -4.39 7.37 -12.97
N VAL A 236 -4.43 6.11 -12.54
CA VAL A 236 -5.62 5.24 -12.70
C VAL A 236 -6.65 5.65 -11.64
N GLU A 237 -7.87 5.91 -12.03
CA GLU A 237 -8.88 6.50 -11.17
C GLU A 237 -9.36 5.54 -10.07
N ASP A 238 -9.63 4.30 -10.41
CA ASP A 238 -10.13 3.26 -9.49
C ASP A 238 -9.46 1.93 -9.79
N ILE A 239 -8.19 1.83 -9.43
CA ILE A 239 -7.38 0.65 -9.70
C ILE A 239 -7.89 -0.59 -8.96
N HIS A 240 -8.48 -0.42 -7.76
CA HIS A 240 -8.96 -1.55 -6.97
C HIS A 240 -10.22 -2.19 -7.57
N SER A 241 -11.09 -1.41 -8.20
CA SER A 241 -12.21 -1.97 -8.98
C SER A 241 -11.71 -2.72 -10.23
N LEU A 242 -10.67 -2.23 -10.92
CA LEU A 242 -10.04 -2.98 -12.01
C LEU A 242 -9.40 -4.29 -11.52
N ILE A 243 -8.82 -4.31 -10.33
CA ILE A 243 -8.29 -5.53 -9.71
C ILE A 243 -9.45 -6.47 -9.34
N TYR A 244 -10.48 -5.98 -8.67
CA TYR A 244 -11.62 -6.78 -8.20
C TYR A 244 -12.33 -7.52 -9.32
N TYR A 245 -12.56 -6.87 -10.46
CA TYR A 245 -13.22 -7.46 -11.63
C TYR A 245 -12.25 -8.18 -12.57
N SER A 246 -10.98 -8.30 -12.24
CA SER A 246 -10.07 -9.12 -13.04
C SER A 246 -10.29 -10.61 -12.76
N LYS A 247 -9.91 -11.45 -13.71
CA LYS A 247 -9.92 -12.92 -13.61
C LYS A 247 -8.73 -13.44 -12.82
N LEU A 248 -7.61 -12.72 -12.90
CA LEU A 248 -6.33 -13.08 -12.31
C LEU A 248 -5.49 -11.82 -12.11
N VAL A 249 -4.76 -11.76 -11.02
CA VAL A 249 -3.73 -10.74 -10.76
C VAL A 249 -2.35 -11.39 -10.88
N ILE A 250 -1.49 -10.83 -11.74
CA ILE A 250 -0.08 -11.20 -11.88
C ILE A 250 0.76 -9.99 -11.48
N SER A 251 1.62 -10.11 -10.49
CA SER A 251 2.38 -8.97 -10.00
C SER A 251 3.82 -9.31 -9.67
N SER A 252 4.77 -8.52 -10.18
CA SER A 252 6.15 -8.52 -9.70
C SER A 252 6.34 -7.67 -8.44
N GLY A 253 5.31 -6.93 -8.02
CA GLY A 253 5.25 -6.16 -6.77
C GLY A 253 4.36 -6.83 -5.73
N ASP A 254 4.86 -6.94 -4.50
CA ASP A 254 4.22 -7.61 -3.38
C ASP A 254 2.89 -6.99 -2.96
N SER A 255 2.79 -5.65 -2.87
CA SER A 255 1.58 -4.97 -2.39
C SER A 255 0.37 -5.23 -3.26
N MET A 256 0.51 -5.15 -4.60
CA MET A 256 -0.62 -5.32 -5.50
C MET A 256 -1.05 -6.79 -5.63
N ALA A 257 -0.12 -7.74 -5.48
CA ALA A 257 -0.46 -9.15 -5.34
C ALA A 257 -1.32 -9.41 -4.10
N ARG A 258 -0.95 -8.80 -2.94
CA ARG A 258 -1.75 -8.87 -1.71
C ARG A 258 -3.14 -8.22 -1.88
N GLU A 259 -3.19 -7.06 -2.53
CA GLU A 259 -4.47 -6.38 -2.80
C GLU A 259 -5.42 -7.26 -3.61
N GLY A 260 -4.93 -7.89 -4.67
CA GLY A 260 -5.72 -8.86 -5.45
C GLY A 260 -6.22 -10.04 -4.62
N ALA A 261 -5.34 -10.65 -3.83
CA ALA A 261 -5.66 -11.77 -2.95
C ALA A 261 -6.75 -11.39 -1.91
N MET A 262 -6.63 -10.24 -1.27
CA MET A 262 -7.62 -9.75 -0.30
C MET A 262 -8.95 -9.33 -0.93
N LEU A 263 -8.96 -8.98 -2.22
CA LEU A 263 -10.18 -8.80 -2.99
C LEU A 263 -10.80 -10.12 -3.47
N GLY A 264 -10.21 -11.26 -3.10
CA GLY A 264 -10.69 -12.60 -3.44
C GLY A 264 -10.41 -13.01 -4.89
N VAL A 265 -9.56 -12.26 -5.59
CA VAL A 265 -9.14 -12.59 -6.96
C VAL A 265 -7.96 -13.56 -6.91
N PRO A 266 -7.92 -14.62 -7.72
CA PRO A 266 -6.73 -15.45 -7.88
C PRO A 266 -5.52 -14.56 -8.14
N SER A 267 -4.47 -14.67 -7.31
CA SER A 267 -3.35 -13.75 -7.34
C SER A 267 -2.03 -14.47 -7.24
N VAL A 268 -1.07 -14.09 -8.09
CA VAL A 268 0.30 -14.61 -8.06
C VAL A 268 1.32 -13.47 -7.93
N TYR A 269 2.16 -13.59 -6.94
CA TYR A 269 3.35 -12.76 -6.78
C TYR A 269 4.53 -13.46 -7.48
N CYS A 270 5.09 -12.79 -8.48
CA CYS A 270 6.20 -13.31 -9.30
C CYS A 270 7.56 -12.75 -8.90
N GLY A 271 7.60 -11.78 -7.97
CA GLY A 271 8.83 -11.17 -7.50
C GLY A 271 9.63 -12.10 -6.59
N THR A 272 10.83 -11.65 -6.23
CA THR A 272 11.77 -12.45 -5.43
C THR A 272 11.85 -12.04 -3.96
N ARG A 273 11.16 -10.95 -3.58
CA ARG A 273 11.18 -10.47 -2.21
C ARG A 273 10.34 -11.35 -1.30
N GLU A 274 10.96 -11.88 -0.26
CA GLU A 274 10.26 -12.60 0.80
C GLU A 274 9.71 -11.62 1.83
N MET A 275 8.43 -11.75 2.17
CA MET A 275 7.75 -10.90 3.15
C MET A 275 6.80 -11.72 4.00
N LYS A 276 6.86 -11.55 5.31
CA LYS A 276 5.92 -12.19 6.26
C LYS A 276 4.46 -11.84 6.00
N ALA A 277 4.19 -10.63 5.48
CA ALA A 277 2.85 -10.24 5.07
C ALA A 277 2.32 -11.09 3.89
N ASN A 278 3.19 -11.48 2.95
CA ASN A 278 2.83 -12.42 1.88
C ASN A 278 2.64 -13.83 2.45
N GLU A 279 3.55 -14.28 3.33
CA GLU A 279 3.46 -15.60 3.97
C GLU A 279 2.12 -15.81 4.66
N LEU A 280 1.57 -14.78 5.32
CA LEU A 280 0.25 -14.84 5.94
C LEU A 280 -0.85 -15.17 4.91
N LEU A 281 -0.86 -14.51 3.75
CA LEU A 281 -1.87 -14.75 2.71
C LEU A 281 -1.65 -16.10 1.99
N ILE A 282 -0.40 -16.55 1.87
CA ILE A 282 -0.05 -17.88 1.35
C ILE A 282 -0.57 -18.96 2.30
N GLN A 283 -0.38 -18.81 3.61
CA GLN A 283 -0.90 -19.73 4.62
C GLN A 283 -2.43 -19.78 4.63
N LEU A 284 -3.11 -18.67 4.31
CA LEU A 284 -4.55 -18.62 4.12
C LEU A 284 -5.02 -19.24 2.78
N GLY A 285 -4.09 -19.61 1.90
CA GLY A 285 -4.39 -20.20 0.59
C GLY A 285 -5.00 -19.23 -0.43
N ILE A 286 -4.78 -17.93 -0.28
CA ILE A 286 -5.37 -16.89 -1.15
C ILE A 286 -4.33 -16.16 -2.02
N LEU A 287 -3.02 -16.37 -1.78
CA LEU A 287 -1.93 -15.82 -2.58
C LEU A 287 -0.96 -16.93 -2.97
N GLU A 288 -0.57 -16.96 -4.24
CA GLU A 288 0.54 -17.78 -4.72
C GLU A 288 1.83 -16.97 -4.81
N HIS A 289 2.95 -17.54 -4.38
CA HIS A 289 4.28 -16.97 -4.60
C HIS A 289 5.09 -17.89 -5.49
N LEU A 290 5.21 -17.54 -6.76
CA LEU A 290 5.86 -18.31 -7.81
C LEU A 290 6.82 -17.40 -8.58
N PRO A 291 8.12 -17.35 -8.20
CA PRO A 291 9.08 -16.42 -8.79
C PRO A 291 9.31 -16.64 -10.29
N GLY A 292 9.34 -15.53 -11.02
CA GLY A 292 9.64 -15.53 -12.45
C GLY A 292 8.67 -16.39 -13.25
N ASP A 293 9.20 -17.16 -14.20
CA ASP A 293 8.41 -17.96 -15.13
C ASP A 293 7.84 -19.27 -14.54
N SER A 294 8.22 -19.63 -13.30
CA SER A 294 7.57 -20.72 -12.57
C SER A 294 6.06 -20.47 -12.36
N ALA A 295 5.63 -19.20 -12.44
CA ALA A 295 4.22 -18.82 -12.36
C ALA A 295 3.39 -19.24 -13.59
N LEU A 296 4.00 -19.52 -14.75
CA LEU A 296 3.28 -19.72 -16.03
C LEU A 296 2.25 -20.84 -16.00
N ALA A 297 2.55 -21.96 -15.35
CA ALA A 297 1.62 -23.07 -15.25
C ALA A 297 0.36 -22.67 -14.47
N PHE A 298 0.52 -21.97 -13.35
CA PHE A 298 -0.60 -21.43 -12.57
C PHE A 298 -1.38 -20.38 -13.37
N ILE A 299 -0.69 -19.44 -14.01
CA ILE A 299 -1.29 -18.35 -14.79
C ILE A 299 -2.17 -18.93 -15.90
N ASN A 300 -1.61 -19.76 -16.79
CA ASN A 300 -2.34 -20.28 -17.93
C ASN A 300 -3.49 -21.20 -17.49
N SER A 301 -3.29 -22.06 -16.48
CA SER A 301 -4.37 -22.88 -15.96
C SER A 301 -5.52 -22.07 -15.34
N THR A 302 -5.21 -20.91 -14.74
CA THR A 302 -6.22 -20.02 -14.17
C THR A 302 -6.98 -19.23 -15.25
N ILE A 303 -6.28 -18.82 -16.31
CA ILE A 303 -6.89 -18.14 -17.46
C ILE A 303 -7.91 -19.07 -18.17
N ASP A 304 -7.61 -20.35 -18.27
CA ASP A 304 -8.47 -21.33 -18.97
C ASP A 304 -9.71 -21.74 -18.15
N LYS A 305 -9.72 -21.55 -16.82
CA LYS A 305 -10.86 -21.87 -15.96
C LYS A 305 -11.92 -20.76 -15.98
N LYS A 306 -13.18 -21.14 -15.69
CA LYS A 306 -14.20 -20.15 -15.37
C LYS A 306 -13.87 -19.47 -14.04
N PHE A 307 -14.13 -18.17 -13.94
CA PHE A 307 -13.97 -17.44 -12.68
C PHE A 307 -14.99 -17.91 -11.64
N ASP A 308 -14.56 -17.99 -10.40
CA ASP A 308 -15.36 -18.48 -9.28
C ASP A 308 -15.74 -17.29 -8.37
N GLU A 309 -16.92 -16.72 -8.65
CA GLU A 309 -17.47 -15.58 -7.88
C GLU A 309 -17.86 -15.96 -6.45
N GLU A 310 -18.26 -17.22 -6.22
CA GLU A 310 -18.59 -17.71 -4.87
C GLU A 310 -17.32 -17.77 -4.02
N LYS A 311 -16.22 -18.27 -4.59
CA LYS A 311 -14.92 -18.27 -3.92
C LYS A 311 -14.43 -16.84 -3.63
N GLN A 312 -14.60 -15.91 -4.58
CA GLN A 312 -14.25 -14.50 -4.37
C GLN A 312 -15.01 -13.90 -3.18
N THR A 313 -16.32 -14.06 -3.18
CA THR A 313 -17.19 -13.55 -2.11
C THR A 313 -16.88 -14.24 -0.78
N GLY A 314 -16.69 -15.56 -0.80
CA GLY A 314 -16.34 -16.36 0.37
C GLY A 314 -15.02 -15.93 0.99
N THR A 315 -13.97 -15.69 0.19
CA THR A 315 -12.68 -15.20 0.66
C THR A 315 -12.83 -13.84 1.38
N ARG A 316 -13.56 -12.90 0.78
CA ARG A 316 -13.78 -11.57 1.39
C ARG A 316 -14.63 -11.67 2.67
N GLY A 317 -15.62 -12.56 2.70
CA GLY A 317 -16.43 -12.85 3.89
C GLY A 317 -15.59 -13.42 5.02
N GLN A 318 -14.77 -14.42 4.72
CA GLN A 318 -13.83 -15.03 5.70
C GLN A 318 -12.88 -13.99 6.31
N LEU A 319 -12.27 -13.14 5.48
CA LEU A 319 -11.39 -12.09 5.98
C LEU A 319 -12.15 -11.07 6.84
N LEU A 320 -13.40 -10.74 6.47
CA LEU A 320 -14.23 -9.81 7.24
C LEU A 320 -14.61 -10.36 8.63
N GLU A 321 -14.79 -11.66 8.76
CA GLU A 321 -15.09 -12.33 10.02
C GLU A 321 -13.86 -12.51 10.91
N GLN A 322 -12.70 -12.77 10.30
CA GLN A 322 -11.48 -13.11 11.03
C GLN A 322 -10.62 -11.89 11.36
N TRP A 323 -10.69 -10.82 10.58
CA TRP A 323 -9.81 -9.67 10.69
C TRP A 323 -10.51 -8.46 11.32
N ASP A 324 -9.72 -7.70 12.07
CA ASP A 324 -10.17 -6.45 12.67
C ASP A 324 -10.46 -5.38 11.59
N ASP A 325 -11.39 -4.47 11.89
CA ASP A 325 -11.52 -3.24 11.13
C ASP A 325 -10.33 -2.32 11.46
N MET A 326 -9.36 -2.23 10.55
CA MET A 326 -8.14 -1.47 10.74
C MET A 326 -8.39 0.02 11.04
N THR A 327 -9.43 0.61 10.48
CA THR A 327 -9.78 2.02 10.73
C THR A 327 -10.29 2.20 12.17
N VAL A 328 -11.14 1.28 12.64
CA VAL A 328 -11.61 1.26 14.03
C VAL A 328 -10.44 1.07 14.99
N PHE A 329 -9.56 0.12 14.70
CA PHE A 329 -8.36 -0.12 15.50
C PHE A 329 -7.49 1.15 15.59
N MET A 330 -7.17 1.78 14.44
CA MET A 330 -6.39 3.02 14.42
C MET A 330 -7.05 4.11 15.27
N LYS A 331 -8.36 4.27 15.17
CA LYS A 331 -9.12 5.26 15.92
C LYS A 331 -9.05 5.03 17.43
N GLU A 332 -9.18 3.79 17.87
CA GLU A 332 -9.03 3.42 19.29
C GLU A 332 -7.64 3.74 19.81
N GLN A 333 -6.58 3.43 19.04
CA GLN A 333 -5.21 3.74 19.46
C GLN A 333 -4.97 5.26 19.52
N ILE A 334 -5.48 6.04 18.56
CA ILE A 334 -5.40 7.51 18.55
C ILE A 334 -6.15 8.09 19.76
N ASN A 335 -7.33 7.57 20.07
CA ASN A 335 -8.15 8.05 21.18
C ASN A 335 -7.53 7.86 22.57
N ARG A 336 -6.57 6.93 22.73
CA ARG A 336 -5.80 6.79 23.98
C ARG A 336 -4.96 8.02 24.34
N TYR A 337 -4.76 8.91 23.38
CA TYR A 337 -4.01 10.16 23.53
C TYR A 337 -4.95 11.39 23.55
N LYS A 338 -6.25 11.18 23.74
CA LYS A 338 -7.20 12.25 24.08
C LYS A 338 -6.98 12.66 25.53
N THR A 339 -6.15 13.63 25.77
CA THR A 339 -5.96 14.27 27.09
C THR A 339 -6.57 15.67 27.06
#